data_04ae1c17f8bbc47d947062df1d2b65ce
#
_entry.id   04ae1c17f8bbc47d947062df1d2b65ce
#
_cell.length_a   1.000
_cell.length_b   1.000
_cell.length_c   1.000
_cell.angle_alpha   90.00
_cell.angle_beta   90.00
_cell.angle_gamma   90.00
#
_symmetry.space_group_name_H-M   'P 1'
#
loop_
_entity.id
_entity.type
_entity.pdbx_description
1 polymer ?
#
loop_
_entity_poly.entity_id
_entity_poly.type
_entity_poly.pdbx_seq_one_letter_code
_entity_poly.pdbx_strand_id
1 'polypeptide(L)'
;IEKIAIECTTTAAIIGGPNLDATNGIMYNSAYFIQNGEVVDGVHKNILSDYDIFNESRYFIAGEDNTSIRYKNQNIRIIFDEYESEFIDKNDSFVILLGMTPFTVESKAERHHIHSTLAQKHGKNVIAVNHFGGYTSVLFDGNSAVYNYKGKLVAQLKEFNEDFLIIDTNKLGSATFIPFHREEKIALIHKALCFG
;
A
#
# COMPACT_ATOMS: atom_id res chain seq x y z
N ILE A 1 1.48 11.53 13.93
CA ILE A 1 0.37 11.74 12.98
C ILE A 1 -0.14 13.17 13.06
N GLU A 2 -0.45 13.73 14.24
CA GLU A 2 -0.99 15.09 14.41
C GLU A 2 -0.16 16.18 13.73
N LYS A 3 1.18 16.13 13.82
CA LYS A 3 2.08 17.09 13.15
C LYS A 3 1.94 17.06 11.63
N ILE A 4 1.70 15.89 11.04
CA ILE A 4 1.49 15.72 9.61
C ILE A 4 0.07 16.18 9.25
N ALA A 5 -0.90 15.93 10.11
CA ALA A 5 -2.28 16.35 9.89
C ALA A 5 -2.38 17.86 9.71
N ILE A 6 -1.73 18.64 10.56
CA ILE A 6 -1.73 20.11 10.52
C ILE A 6 -1.27 20.65 9.15
N GLU A 7 -0.36 19.96 8.47
CA GLU A 7 0.15 20.35 7.14
C GLU A 7 -0.84 19.97 6.00
N CYS A 8 -1.77 19.06 6.23
CA CYS A 8 -2.72 18.55 5.23
C CYS A 8 -4.00 19.40 5.15
N THR A 9 -3.88 20.73 5.00
CA THR A 9 -5.03 21.65 5.01
C THR A 9 -5.82 21.68 3.71
N THR A 10 -5.18 21.47 2.56
CA THR A 10 -5.80 21.53 1.22
C THR A 10 -5.80 20.19 0.50
N THR A 11 -5.05 19.21 0.99
CA THR A 11 -4.93 17.87 0.47
C THR A 11 -5.43 16.85 1.51
N ALA A 12 -5.72 15.63 1.08
CA ALA A 12 -5.88 14.50 1.98
C ALA A 12 -4.65 13.60 1.91
N ALA A 13 -4.35 12.90 3.00
CA ALA A 13 -3.26 11.93 3.07
C ALA A 13 -3.74 10.62 3.71
N ILE A 14 -3.11 9.52 3.30
CA ILE A 14 -3.26 8.20 3.94
C ILE A 14 -1.89 7.78 4.41
N ILE A 15 -1.76 7.51 5.71
CA ILE A 15 -0.47 7.22 6.35
C ILE A 15 -0.62 6.02 7.26
N GLY A 16 0.26 5.01 7.09
CA GLY A 16 0.35 3.86 7.99
C GLY A 16 1.03 4.21 9.32
N GLY A 17 0.56 3.60 10.40
CA GLY A 17 1.19 3.73 11.72
C GLY A 17 0.41 3.05 12.84
N PRO A 18 1.05 2.87 14.03
CA PRO A 18 0.37 2.31 15.17
C PRO A 18 -0.74 3.24 15.69
N ASN A 19 -1.86 2.66 16.08
CA ASN A 19 -2.98 3.34 16.72
C ASN A 19 -3.24 2.73 18.09
N LEU A 20 -3.09 3.54 19.14
CA LEU A 20 -3.42 3.16 20.51
C LEU A 20 -4.84 3.64 20.83
N ASP A 21 -5.75 2.69 21.04
CA ASP A 21 -7.04 3.00 21.65
C ASP A 21 -6.84 3.29 23.15
N ALA A 22 -6.88 4.57 23.48
CA ALA A 22 -6.66 5.04 24.86
C ALA A 22 -7.74 4.55 25.86
N THR A 23 -8.88 4.06 25.38
CA THR A 23 -10.00 3.62 26.22
C THR A 23 -9.72 2.26 26.84
N ASN A 24 -9.11 1.37 26.07
CA ASN A 24 -8.89 -0.04 26.46
C ASN A 24 -7.40 -0.46 26.45
N GLY A 25 -6.50 0.45 25.99
CA GLY A 25 -5.07 0.18 25.87
C GLY A 25 -4.70 -0.76 24.73
N ILE A 26 -5.61 -1.02 23.80
CA ILE A 26 -5.36 -1.88 22.64
C ILE A 26 -4.60 -1.11 21.57
N MET A 27 -3.58 -1.75 20.97
CA MET A 27 -2.81 -1.19 19.88
C MET A 27 -3.15 -1.91 18.56
N TYR A 28 -3.39 -1.13 17.51
CA TYR A 28 -3.67 -1.60 16.16
C TYR A 28 -2.58 -1.15 15.20
N ASN A 29 -2.29 -1.95 14.18
CA ASN A 29 -1.61 -1.49 12.98
C ASN A 29 -2.65 -0.86 12.06
N SER A 30 -2.48 0.42 11.71
CA SER A 30 -3.57 1.21 11.12
C SER A 30 -3.10 2.08 9.97
N ALA A 31 -4.02 2.41 9.09
CA ALA A 31 -3.90 3.49 8.12
C ALA A 31 -4.80 4.65 8.55
N TYR A 32 -4.22 5.82 8.74
CA TYR A 32 -4.93 7.05 9.08
C TYR A 32 -5.31 7.82 7.83
N PHE A 33 -6.55 8.25 7.76
CA PHE A 33 -7.01 9.20 6.75
C PHE A 33 -7.04 10.60 7.33
N ILE A 34 -6.26 11.49 6.72
CA ILE A 34 -6.04 12.85 7.16
C ILE A 34 -6.65 13.80 6.13
N GLN A 35 -7.43 14.76 6.58
CA GLN A 35 -8.04 15.79 5.73
C GLN A 35 -8.30 17.06 6.54
N ASN A 36 -8.18 18.24 5.90
CA ASN A 36 -8.48 19.55 6.50
C ASN A 36 -7.73 19.82 7.82
N GLY A 37 -6.51 19.32 7.94
CA GLY A 37 -5.69 19.53 9.14
C GLY A 37 -5.92 18.55 10.28
N GLU A 38 -6.81 17.56 10.10
CA GLU A 38 -7.23 16.63 11.16
C GLU A 38 -7.18 15.18 10.69
N VAL A 39 -7.05 14.27 11.63
CA VAL A 39 -7.29 12.83 11.38
C VAL A 39 -8.81 12.63 11.45
N VAL A 40 -9.41 12.32 10.31
CA VAL A 40 -10.89 12.23 10.20
C VAL A 40 -11.39 10.78 10.20
N ASP A 41 -10.52 9.81 9.88
CA ASP A 41 -10.87 8.39 9.78
C ASP A 41 -9.62 7.52 9.88
N GLY A 42 -9.80 6.21 10.03
CA GLY A 42 -8.73 5.23 10.03
C GLY A 42 -9.25 3.82 9.80
N VAL A 43 -8.39 2.98 9.26
CA VAL A 43 -8.67 1.56 9.02
C VAL A 43 -7.63 0.74 9.76
N HIS A 44 -8.04 -0.26 10.51
CA HIS A 44 -7.15 -1.19 11.19
C HIS A 44 -6.86 -2.40 10.30
N LYS A 45 -5.62 -2.88 10.36
CA LYS A 45 -5.24 -4.12 9.69
C LYS A 45 -5.95 -5.31 10.33
N ASN A 46 -6.66 -6.10 9.52
CA ASN A 46 -7.48 -7.21 10.00
C ASN A 46 -6.71 -8.54 10.02
N ILE A 47 -5.75 -8.71 9.11
CA ILE A 47 -4.93 -9.91 9.02
C ILE A 47 -3.50 -9.54 9.39
N LEU A 48 -3.07 -9.94 10.59
CA LEU A 48 -1.72 -9.63 11.09
C LEU A 48 -0.67 -10.54 10.47
N SER A 49 0.53 -9.99 10.26
CA SER A 49 1.66 -10.69 9.65
C SER A 49 2.62 -11.20 10.73
N ASP A 50 2.77 -12.52 10.82
CA ASP A 50 3.66 -13.19 11.77
C ASP A 50 4.60 -14.16 11.02
N TYR A 51 5.35 -13.61 10.07
CA TYR A 51 6.32 -14.36 9.28
C TYR A 51 7.60 -13.54 9.08
N ASP A 52 8.72 -14.22 8.92
CA ASP A 52 10.05 -13.63 8.73
C ASP A 52 10.40 -12.64 9.85
N ILE A 53 10.58 -11.36 9.52
CA ILE A 53 10.88 -10.29 10.50
C ILE A 53 9.62 -9.73 11.17
N PHE A 54 8.45 -10.05 10.65
CA PHE A 54 7.18 -9.54 11.17
C PHE A 54 6.69 -10.40 12.33
N ASN A 55 6.29 -9.75 13.40
CA ASN A 55 5.69 -10.37 14.57
C ASN A 55 4.61 -9.40 15.09
N GLU A 56 3.60 -9.16 14.24
CA GLU A 56 2.60 -8.14 14.50
C GLU A 56 1.68 -8.51 15.67
N SER A 57 1.32 -9.79 15.80
CA SER A 57 0.45 -10.26 16.89
C SER A 57 1.05 -10.06 18.28
N ARG A 58 2.36 -9.83 18.38
CA ARG A 58 3.01 -9.49 19.64
C ARG A 58 2.65 -8.10 20.16
N TYR A 59 2.33 -7.18 19.25
CA TYR A 59 2.17 -5.76 19.56
C TYR A 59 0.79 -5.24 19.21
N PHE A 60 0.11 -5.85 18.26
CA PHE A 60 -1.16 -5.39 17.71
C PHE A 60 -2.25 -6.43 17.87
N ILE A 61 -3.48 -5.95 17.93
CA ILE A 61 -4.67 -6.77 17.80
C ILE A 61 -5.22 -6.57 16.39
N ALA A 62 -5.77 -7.63 15.81
CA ALA A 62 -6.45 -7.56 14.52
C ALA A 62 -7.64 -6.62 14.58
N GLY A 63 -7.81 -5.82 13.53
CA GLY A 63 -9.02 -5.02 13.37
C GLY A 63 -10.21 -5.88 12.99
N GLU A 64 -11.40 -5.32 13.13
CA GLU A 64 -12.66 -5.95 12.70
C GLU A 64 -13.38 -5.11 11.64
N ASP A 65 -12.81 -3.95 11.32
CA ASP A 65 -13.43 -2.93 10.45
C ASP A 65 -13.17 -3.23 8.99
N ASN A 66 -14.26 -3.28 8.20
CA ASN A 66 -14.22 -3.50 6.76
C ASN A 66 -14.82 -2.31 5.99
N THR A 67 -14.76 -1.12 6.57
CA THR A 67 -15.33 0.08 5.96
C THR A 67 -14.36 0.70 4.95
N SER A 68 -14.92 1.28 3.88
CA SER A 68 -14.15 2.07 2.93
C SER A 68 -14.18 3.53 3.33
N ILE A 69 -13.06 4.21 3.19
CA ILE A 69 -12.97 5.66 3.44
C ILE A 69 -13.68 6.41 2.31
N ARG A 70 -14.58 7.33 2.68
CA ARG A 70 -15.27 8.16 1.70
C ARG A 70 -14.55 9.50 1.51
N TYR A 71 -14.10 9.74 0.28
CA TYR A 71 -13.47 11.00 -0.10
C TYR A 71 -13.93 11.47 -1.49
N LYS A 72 -14.41 12.73 -1.60
CA LYS A 72 -14.86 13.35 -2.87
C LYS A 72 -15.76 12.43 -3.72
N ASN A 73 -16.80 11.86 -3.14
CA ASN A 73 -17.73 10.92 -3.79
C ASN A 73 -17.11 9.59 -4.24
N GLN A 74 -15.92 9.26 -3.80
CA GLN A 74 -15.27 7.97 -4.03
C GLN A 74 -15.19 7.19 -2.72
N ASN A 75 -15.42 5.89 -2.81
CA ASN A 75 -15.17 4.95 -1.71
C ASN A 75 -13.79 4.34 -1.94
N ILE A 76 -12.87 4.60 -1.06
CA ILE A 76 -11.48 4.14 -1.13
C ILE A 76 -11.35 2.94 -0.20
N ARG A 77 -11.09 1.75 -0.76
CA ARG A 77 -10.74 0.59 0.03
C ARG A 77 -9.25 0.64 0.36
N ILE A 78 -8.92 0.54 1.65
CA ILE A 78 -7.54 0.33 2.09
C ILE A 78 -7.39 -1.13 2.50
N ILE A 79 -6.32 -1.77 2.04
CA ILE A 79 -5.87 -3.09 2.48
C ILE A 79 -4.37 -3.04 2.74
N PHE A 80 -3.87 -3.91 3.60
CA PHE A 80 -2.45 -3.94 3.98
C PHE A 80 -1.68 -5.07 3.29
N ASP A 81 -2.39 -6.08 2.83
CA ASP A 81 -1.85 -7.14 1.98
C ASP A 81 -2.96 -7.78 1.12
N GLU A 82 -2.57 -8.73 0.27
CA GLU A 82 -3.51 -9.42 -0.63
C GLU A 82 -4.51 -10.33 0.07
N TYR A 83 -4.21 -10.79 1.29
CA TYR A 83 -5.11 -11.65 2.05
C TYR A 83 -6.37 -10.91 2.48
N GLU A 84 -6.29 -9.59 2.60
CA GLU A 84 -7.45 -8.72 2.88
C GLU A 84 -8.31 -8.44 1.64
N SER A 85 -8.02 -9.07 0.50
CA SER A 85 -8.77 -8.86 -0.74
C SER A 85 -10.25 -9.25 -0.67
N GLU A 86 -10.63 -10.11 0.26
CA GLU A 86 -12.04 -10.48 0.50
C GLU A 86 -12.90 -9.29 0.98
N PHE A 87 -12.29 -8.27 1.55
CA PHE A 87 -12.97 -7.06 2.01
C PHE A 87 -13.25 -6.04 0.90
N ILE A 88 -12.76 -6.27 -0.32
CA ILE A 88 -13.01 -5.39 -1.46
C ILE A 88 -14.47 -5.55 -1.91
N ASP A 89 -15.24 -4.46 -1.79
CA ASP A 89 -16.65 -4.41 -2.13
C ASP A 89 -16.89 -3.86 -3.54
N LYS A 90 -18.05 -4.22 -4.12
CA LYS A 90 -18.48 -3.73 -5.44
C LYS A 90 -18.64 -2.21 -5.50
N ASN A 91 -18.94 -1.56 -4.37
CA ASN A 91 -19.12 -0.12 -4.27
C ASN A 91 -17.80 0.64 -4.09
N ASP A 92 -16.68 -0.06 -3.89
CA ASP A 92 -15.38 0.59 -3.84
C ASP A 92 -15.05 1.20 -5.20
N SER A 93 -14.52 2.41 -5.20
CA SER A 93 -14.10 3.12 -6.42
C SER A 93 -12.73 2.63 -6.90
N PHE A 94 -11.81 2.44 -5.97
CA PHE A 94 -10.49 1.86 -6.18
C PHE A 94 -9.92 1.35 -4.84
N VAL A 95 -8.82 0.62 -4.93
CA VAL A 95 -8.13 0.00 -3.80
C VAL A 95 -6.77 0.67 -3.61
N ILE A 96 -6.42 1.01 -2.38
CA ILE A 96 -5.06 1.34 -1.97
C ILE A 96 -4.52 0.18 -1.15
N LEU A 97 -3.41 -0.41 -1.58
CA LEU A 97 -2.70 -1.44 -0.87
C LEU A 97 -1.46 -0.80 -0.23
N LEU A 98 -1.40 -0.79 1.10
CA LEU A 98 -0.27 -0.30 1.87
C LEU A 98 0.64 -1.47 2.24
N GLY A 99 1.61 -1.77 1.39
CA GLY A 99 2.49 -2.93 1.54
C GLY A 99 3.80 -2.61 2.25
N MET A 100 4.35 -3.63 2.89
CA MET A 100 5.70 -3.63 3.43
C MET A 100 6.35 -4.98 3.10
N THR A 101 6.60 -5.21 1.81
CA THR A 101 7.18 -6.46 1.32
C THR A 101 8.70 -6.38 1.32
N PRO A 102 9.41 -7.24 2.06
CA PRO A 102 10.86 -7.32 2.03
C PRO A 102 11.38 -7.63 0.63
N PHE A 103 12.53 -7.06 0.32
CA PHE A 103 13.19 -7.31 -0.96
C PHE A 103 13.72 -8.73 -1.04
N THR A 104 13.36 -9.42 -2.10
CA THR A 104 14.03 -10.60 -2.63
C THR A 104 14.18 -10.43 -4.14
N VAL A 105 15.01 -11.26 -4.78
CA VAL A 105 15.18 -11.19 -6.24
C VAL A 105 13.92 -11.52 -7.04
N GLU A 106 12.92 -12.11 -6.39
CA GLU A 106 11.63 -12.49 -7.01
C GLU A 106 10.48 -11.56 -6.57
N SER A 107 10.62 -10.84 -5.44
CA SER A 107 9.52 -10.07 -4.81
C SER A 107 8.82 -9.09 -5.75
N LYS A 108 9.56 -8.44 -6.65
CA LYS A 108 8.98 -7.55 -7.66
C LYS A 108 8.03 -8.28 -8.61
N ALA A 109 8.45 -9.46 -9.11
CA ALA A 109 7.64 -10.24 -10.03
C ALA A 109 6.41 -10.85 -9.33
N GLU A 110 6.57 -11.27 -8.09
CA GLU A 110 5.49 -11.78 -7.25
C GLU A 110 4.46 -10.69 -6.97
N ARG A 111 4.88 -9.51 -6.49
CA ARG A 111 3.99 -8.36 -6.28
C ARG A 111 3.27 -7.97 -7.58
N HIS A 112 3.98 -7.92 -8.71
CA HIS A 112 3.35 -7.62 -9.99
C HIS A 112 2.23 -8.62 -10.31
N HIS A 113 2.48 -9.91 -10.17
CA HIS A 113 1.48 -10.95 -10.42
C HIS A 113 0.29 -10.82 -9.47
N ILE A 114 0.53 -10.67 -8.19
CA ILE A 114 -0.50 -10.53 -7.14
C ILE A 114 -1.38 -9.31 -7.40
N HIS A 115 -0.78 -8.12 -7.54
CA HIS A 115 -1.53 -6.87 -7.69
C HIS A 115 -2.29 -6.79 -9.03
N SER A 116 -1.70 -7.33 -10.11
CA SER A 116 -2.36 -7.45 -11.41
C SER A 116 -3.58 -8.36 -11.32
N THR A 117 -3.42 -9.52 -10.68
CA THR A 117 -4.51 -10.49 -10.47
C THR A 117 -5.61 -9.92 -9.57
N LEU A 118 -5.24 -9.23 -8.49
CA LEU A 118 -6.16 -8.56 -7.58
C LEU A 118 -7.02 -7.52 -8.33
N ALA A 119 -6.38 -6.66 -9.11
CA ALA A 119 -7.06 -5.63 -9.89
C ALA A 119 -8.05 -6.25 -10.89
N GLN A 120 -7.64 -7.30 -11.59
CA GLN A 120 -8.47 -8.00 -12.57
C GLN A 120 -9.63 -8.76 -11.91
N LYS A 121 -9.35 -9.50 -10.83
CA LYS A 121 -10.34 -10.31 -10.11
C LYS A 121 -11.49 -9.47 -9.58
N HIS A 122 -11.18 -8.32 -8.98
CA HIS A 122 -12.18 -7.44 -8.39
C HIS A 122 -12.70 -6.36 -9.34
N GLY A 123 -12.11 -6.21 -10.53
CA GLY A 123 -12.48 -5.18 -11.49
C GLY A 123 -12.24 -3.76 -10.97
N LYS A 124 -11.21 -3.58 -10.13
CA LYS A 124 -10.87 -2.31 -9.48
C LYS A 124 -9.47 -1.84 -9.87
N ASN A 125 -9.29 -0.53 -9.96
CA ASN A 125 -7.95 0.02 -10.02
C ASN A 125 -7.25 -0.20 -8.67
N VAL A 126 -5.97 -0.60 -8.68
CA VAL A 126 -5.15 -0.85 -7.50
C VAL A 126 -3.96 0.09 -7.49
N ILE A 127 -3.81 0.84 -6.41
CA ILE A 127 -2.65 1.68 -6.12
C ILE A 127 -1.87 0.97 -5.02
N ALA A 128 -0.81 0.28 -5.38
CA ALA A 128 0.04 -0.45 -4.44
C ALA A 128 1.22 0.42 -4.03
N VAL A 129 1.26 0.77 -2.75
CA VAL A 129 2.34 1.55 -2.13
C VAL A 129 3.19 0.60 -1.32
N ASN A 130 4.48 0.46 -1.65
CA ASN A 130 5.41 -0.39 -0.93
C ASN A 130 6.44 0.44 -0.18
N HIS A 131 6.89 -0.07 0.95
CA HIS A 131 7.93 0.56 1.77
C HIS A 131 9.26 0.68 0.99
N PHE A 132 10.00 1.75 1.26
CA PHE A 132 11.33 2.00 0.73
C PHE A 132 12.30 2.25 1.89
N GLY A 133 13.45 1.61 1.86
CA GLY A 133 14.46 1.81 2.88
C GLY A 133 15.12 0.52 3.35
N GLY A 134 16.03 0.64 4.31
CA GLY A 134 16.66 -0.47 5.04
C GLY A 134 16.23 -0.50 6.49
N TYR A 135 15.96 -1.67 7.03
CA TYR A 135 15.66 -1.86 8.45
C TYR A 135 16.38 -3.09 8.97
N THR A 136 17.34 -2.88 9.88
CA THR A 136 18.21 -3.94 10.43
C THR A 136 18.88 -4.78 9.33
N SER A 137 18.41 -5.98 9.07
CA SER A 137 18.97 -6.93 8.11
C SER A 137 18.12 -7.08 6.83
N VAL A 138 17.11 -6.23 6.66
CA VAL A 138 16.14 -6.32 5.55
C VAL A 138 16.12 -5.03 4.76
N LEU A 139 16.04 -5.16 3.44
CA LEU A 139 15.84 -4.06 2.51
C LEU A 139 14.42 -4.07 1.97
N PHE A 140 13.92 -2.89 1.67
CA PHE A 140 12.65 -2.66 0.98
C PHE A 140 12.94 -1.85 -0.28
N ASP A 141 12.55 -2.36 -1.42
CA ASP A 141 12.92 -1.81 -2.73
C ASP A 141 11.99 -0.67 -3.20
N GLY A 142 10.95 -0.32 -2.44
CA GLY A 142 9.93 0.62 -2.89
C GLY A 142 9.15 0.08 -4.06
N ASN A 143 9.38 0.59 -5.26
CA ASN A 143 8.78 0.09 -6.50
C ASN A 143 7.25 0.04 -6.44
N SER A 144 6.64 1.07 -5.82
CA SER A 144 5.19 1.25 -5.78
C SER A 144 4.62 1.31 -7.19
N ALA A 145 3.41 0.79 -7.39
CA ALA A 145 2.87 0.58 -8.72
C ALA A 145 1.36 0.79 -8.78
N VAL A 146 0.85 1.12 -9.97
CA VAL A 146 -0.57 1.33 -10.21
C VAL A 146 -1.04 0.38 -11.31
N TYR A 147 -2.13 -0.33 -11.02
CA TYR A 147 -2.78 -1.25 -11.94
C TYR A 147 -4.19 -0.77 -12.23
N ASN A 148 -4.59 -0.81 -13.50
CA ASN A 148 -5.97 -0.55 -13.84
C ASN A 148 -6.86 -1.78 -13.56
N TYR A 149 -8.17 -1.60 -13.60
CA TYR A 149 -9.17 -2.65 -13.35
C TYR A 149 -9.06 -3.90 -14.26
N LYS A 150 -8.26 -3.83 -15.34
CA LYS A 150 -7.95 -4.96 -16.23
C LYS A 150 -6.66 -5.68 -15.85
N GLY A 151 -6.05 -5.32 -14.70
CA GLY A 151 -4.78 -5.87 -14.25
C GLY A 151 -3.55 -5.36 -15.02
N LYS A 152 -3.68 -4.30 -15.81
CA LYS A 152 -2.55 -3.74 -16.56
C LYS A 152 -1.77 -2.74 -15.72
N LEU A 153 -0.45 -2.88 -15.69
CA LEU A 153 0.45 -1.92 -15.08
C LEU A 153 0.40 -0.60 -15.86
N VAL A 154 0.01 0.49 -15.19
CA VAL A 154 -0.13 1.81 -15.82
C VAL A 154 0.86 2.84 -15.28
N ALA A 155 1.42 2.60 -14.11
CA ALA A 155 2.47 3.43 -13.53
C ALA A 155 3.31 2.62 -12.54
N GLN A 156 4.59 2.96 -12.41
CA GLN A 156 5.53 2.32 -11.50
C GLN A 156 6.59 3.31 -11.07
N LEU A 157 6.90 3.34 -9.78
CA LEU A 157 8.00 4.11 -9.21
C LEU A 157 9.32 3.34 -9.29
N LYS A 158 10.42 4.05 -9.08
CA LYS A 158 11.77 3.48 -9.13
C LYS A 158 12.02 2.49 -7.99
N GLU A 159 12.91 1.55 -8.24
CA GLU A 159 13.47 0.64 -7.25
C GLU A 159 14.65 1.29 -6.55
N PHE A 160 14.79 1.03 -5.25
CA PHE A 160 15.91 1.50 -4.43
C PHE A 160 16.18 3.00 -4.56
N ASN A 161 15.10 3.78 -4.72
CA ASN A 161 15.22 5.22 -4.86
C ASN A 161 13.95 5.91 -4.35
N GLU A 162 14.11 7.10 -3.79
CA GLU A 162 12.97 7.98 -3.51
C GLU A 162 12.35 8.42 -4.84
N ASP A 163 11.04 8.33 -4.91
CA ASP A 163 10.30 8.74 -6.11
C ASP A 163 8.86 9.08 -5.74
N PHE A 164 8.21 9.90 -6.57
CA PHE A 164 6.81 10.20 -6.45
C PHE A 164 6.13 10.30 -7.81
N LEU A 165 4.82 10.09 -7.84
CA LEU A 165 4.04 10.13 -9.05
C LEU A 165 2.69 10.79 -8.81
N ILE A 166 2.26 11.64 -9.74
CA ILE A 166 0.91 12.20 -9.76
C ILE A 166 0.10 11.45 -10.80
N ILE A 167 -1.04 10.91 -10.39
CA ILE A 167 -1.95 10.15 -11.26
C ILE A 167 -3.37 10.74 -11.21
N ASP A 168 -4.08 10.67 -12.32
CA ASP A 168 -5.51 10.97 -12.40
C ASP A 168 -6.29 9.67 -12.30
N THR A 169 -6.91 9.39 -11.16
CA THR A 169 -7.65 8.15 -10.91
C THR A 169 -8.82 7.94 -11.89
N ASN A 170 -9.38 9.01 -12.46
CA ASN A 170 -10.46 8.92 -13.45
C ASN A 170 -9.98 8.43 -14.82
N LYS A 171 -8.67 8.56 -15.11
CA LYS A 171 -8.08 8.17 -16.40
C LYS A 171 -7.39 6.81 -16.39
N LEU A 172 -7.30 6.12 -15.26
CA LEU A 172 -6.59 4.84 -15.15
C LEU A 172 -7.11 3.77 -16.11
N GLY A 173 -8.42 3.75 -16.36
CA GLY A 173 -9.04 2.79 -17.29
C GLY A 173 -8.61 2.95 -18.75
N SER A 174 -8.23 4.15 -19.18
CA SER A 174 -7.76 4.51 -20.52
C SER A 174 -6.26 4.79 -20.60
N ALA A 175 -5.54 4.69 -19.48
CA ALA A 175 -4.11 4.95 -19.44
C ALA A 175 -3.33 3.94 -20.29
N THR A 176 -2.26 4.42 -20.90
CA THR A 176 -1.29 3.56 -21.61
C THR A 176 -0.65 2.62 -20.59
N PHE A 177 -0.63 1.34 -20.87
CA PHE A 177 0.02 0.36 -20.02
C PHE A 177 1.53 0.36 -20.23
N ILE A 178 2.26 0.05 -19.16
CA ILE A 178 3.72 -0.11 -19.17
C ILE A 178 3.99 -1.62 -19.21
N PRO A 179 4.84 -2.12 -20.11
CA PRO A 179 5.25 -3.52 -20.07
C PRO A 179 6.02 -3.79 -18.78
N PHE A 180 5.68 -4.88 -18.10
CA PHE A 180 6.45 -5.30 -16.94
C PHE A 180 7.85 -5.75 -17.36
N HIS A 181 8.87 -5.17 -16.76
CA HIS A 181 10.26 -5.50 -17.02
C HIS A 181 10.87 -6.26 -15.84
N ARG A 182 11.33 -7.47 -16.11
CA ARG A 182 12.10 -8.27 -15.15
C ARG A 182 13.59 -8.00 -15.38
N GLU A 183 14.23 -7.48 -14.36
CA GLU A 183 15.66 -7.21 -14.41
C GLU A 183 16.47 -8.51 -14.23
N GLU A 184 17.69 -8.53 -14.75
CA GLU A 184 18.63 -9.62 -14.52
C GLU A 184 18.98 -9.73 -13.04
N LYS A 185 18.97 -10.95 -12.50
CA LYS A 185 19.16 -11.21 -11.06
C LYS A 185 20.44 -10.60 -10.50
N ILE A 186 21.55 -10.71 -11.24
CA ILE A 186 22.85 -10.17 -10.82
C ILE A 186 22.79 -8.64 -10.73
N ALA A 187 22.19 -7.96 -11.70
CA ALA A 187 22.02 -6.51 -11.68
C ALA A 187 21.17 -6.06 -10.50
N LEU A 188 20.09 -6.79 -10.21
CA LEU A 188 19.19 -6.51 -9.10
C LEU A 188 19.90 -6.69 -7.73
N ILE A 189 20.66 -7.78 -7.57
CA ILE A 189 21.48 -8.02 -6.37
C ILE A 189 22.52 -6.91 -6.19
N HIS A 190 23.19 -6.52 -7.27
CA HIS A 190 24.17 -5.42 -7.21
C HIS A 190 23.51 -4.10 -6.77
N LYS A 191 22.34 -3.76 -7.29
CA LYS A 191 21.61 -2.56 -6.84
C LYS A 191 21.27 -2.63 -5.35
N ALA A 192 20.76 -3.78 -4.88
CA ALA A 192 20.42 -3.98 -3.49
C ALA A 192 21.64 -3.83 -2.57
N LEU A 193 22.79 -4.41 -2.95
CA LEU A 193 24.03 -4.28 -2.19
C LEU A 193 24.61 -2.85 -2.20
N CYS A 194 24.39 -2.08 -3.27
CA CYS A 194 24.81 -0.68 -3.32
C CYS A 194 23.90 0.25 -2.51
N PHE A 195 22.67 -0.18 -2.27
CA PHE A 195 21.68 0.57 -1.51
C PHE A 195 21.79 0.32 -0.01
N GLY A 196 22.03 -0.92 0.43
CA GLY A 196 22.21 -1.31 1.86
C GLY A 196 23.61 -1.07 2.34
#